data_16f16950454fd85b67ce671a4fe62799
#
_entry.id   16f16950454fd85b67ce671a4fe62799
#
_cell.length_a   1.000
_cell.length_b   1.000
_cell.length_c   1.000
_cell.angle_alpha   90.00
_cell.angle_beta   90.00
_cell.angle_gamma   90.00
#
_symmetry.space_group_name_H-M   'P 1'
#
loop_
_entity.id
_entity.type
_entity.pdbx_description
1 polymer ?
#
loop_
_entity_poly.entity_id
_entity_poly.type
_entity_poly.pdbx_seq_one_letter_code
_entity_poly.pdbx_strand_id
1 'polypeptide(L)'
;MTQPAIALSGVSLTLGSGASRVHVLKSIDLTIAAGETVGIVGPSGSGKSTLLMVIGGLERIDAGSVRIAGTTIHDKNEDAVAEFRGRNIGIVFQSFHLIPNMTALENVAVPLELAGRRDAFEVARKELAAVGLGERLTHYPGELSGGEQQ
;
A
#
# COMPACT_ATOMS: atom_id res chain seq x y z
N MET A 1 2.03 -4.96 -27.65
CA MET A 1 1.13 -4.22 -26.74
C MET A 1 1.78 -4.24 -25.36
N THR A 2 2.07 -3.09 -24.80
CA THR A 2 2.64 -2.98 -23.45
C THR A 2 1.57 -3.41 -22.44
N GLN A 3 1.95 -4.30 -21.53
CA GLN A 3 1.06 -4.79 -20.47
C GLN A 3 0.74 -3.64 -19.50
N PRO A 4 -0.53 -3.45 -19.09
CA PRO A 4 -0.89 -2.41 -18.14
C PRO A 4 -0.26 -2.67 -16.76
N ALA A 5 0.09 -1.58 -16.05
CA ALA A 5 0.56 -1.67 -14.67
C ALA A 5 -0.55 -2.18 -13.74
N ILE A 6 -1.79 -1.71 -13.95
CA ILE A 6 -2.97 -2.10 -13.18
C ILE A 6 -4.12 -2.40 -14.14
N ALA A 7 -4.82 -3.50 -13.93
CA ALA A 7 -6.06 -3.82 -14.62
C ALA A 7 -7.08 -4.41 -13.65
N LEU A 8 -8.21 -3.73 -13.52
CA LEU A 8 -9.39 -4.18 -12.77
C LEU A 8 -10.50 -4.50 -13.78
N SER A 9 -11.23 -5.58 -13.57
CA SER A 9 -12.39 -5.92 -14.38
C SER A 9 -13.53 -6.40 -13.50
N GLY A 10 -14.66 -5.69 -13.56
CA GLY A 10 -15.89 -5.99 -12.82
C GLY A 10 -15.71 -6.04 -11.30
N VAL A 11 -14.75 -5.30 -10.74
CA VAL A 11 -14.41 -5.38 -9.32
C VAL A 11 -15.54 -4.88 -8.44
N SER A 12 -16.02 -5.76 -7.56
CA SER A 12 -17.06 -5.46 -6.59
C SER A 12 -16.61 -5.82 -5.17
N LEU A 13 -16.95 -4.98 -4.21
CA LEU A 13 -16.61 -5.18 -2.80
C LEU A 13 -17.68 -4.62 -1.88
N THR A 14 -18.07 -5.43 -0.90
CA THR A 14 -19.00 -5.09 0.17
C THR A 14 -18.24 -5.11 1.50
N LEU A 15 -18.30 -4.04 2.27
CA LEU A 15 -17.71 -3.96 3.61
C LEU A 15 -18.79 -4.03 4.69
N GLY A 16 -18.39 -4.47 5.89
CA GLY A 16 -19.28 -4.62 7.04
C GLY A 16 -19.94 -6.00 7.14
N SER A 17 -20.74 -6.20 8.18
CA SER A 17 -21.43 -7.45 8.45
C SER A 17 -22.90 -7.23 8.82
N GLY A 18 -23.74 -8.21 8.57
CA GLY A 18 -25.17 -8.16 8.90
C GLY A 18 -25.88 -6.94 8.30
N ALA A 19 -26.60 -6.19 9.12
CA ALA A 19 -27.35 -4.99 8.70
C ALA A 19 -26.48 -3.79 8.31
N SER A 20 -25.18 -3.81 8.64
CA SER A 20 -24.20 -2.75 8.33
C SER A 20 -23.44 -2.99 7.03
N ARG A 21 -23.87 -3.93 6.19
CA ARG A 21 -23.22 -4.20 4.90
C ARG A 21 -23.41 -3.04 3.93
N VAL A 22 -22.30 -2.54 3.40
CA VAL A 22 -22.29 -1.47 2.40
C VAL A 22 -21.55 -1.95 1.17
N HIS A 23 -22.22 -1.94 0.02
CA HIS A 23 -21.63 -2.25 -1.26
C HIS A 23 -20.81 -1.02 -1.74
N VAL A 24 -19.50 -1.05 -1.47
CA VAL A 24 -18.60 0.10 -1.64
C VAL A 24 -18.09 0.21 -3.07
N LEU A 25 -17.65 -0.91 -3.66
CA LEU A 25 -17.22 -0.96 -5.07
C LEU A 25 -18.25 -1.75 -5.87
N LYS A 26 -18.67 -1.19 -7.01
CA LYS A 26 -19.77 -1.71 -7.82
C LYS A 26 -19.32 -1.90 -9.26
N SER A 27 -18.82 -3.11 -9.58
CA SER A 27 -18.40 -3.50 -10.93
C SER A 27 -17.43 -2.49 -11.56
N ILE A 28 -16.32 -2.21 -10.87
CA ILE A 28 -15.31 -1.24 -11.32
C ILE A 28 -14.42 -1.86 -12.38
N ASP A 29 -14.34 -1.19 -13.52
CA ASP A 29 -13.36 -1.44 -14.58
C ASP A 29 -12.36 -0.29 -14.61
N LEU A 30 -11.05 -0.59 -14.56
CA LEU A 30 -9.97 0.40 -14.58
C LEU A 30 -8.73 -0.21 -15.20
N THR A 31 -8.11 0.53 -16.11
CA THR A 31 -6.81 0.16 -16.67
C THR A 31 -5.86 1.33 -16.58
N ILE A 32 -4.67 1.10 -15.99
CA ILE A 32 -3.61 2.10 -15.86
C ILE A 32 -2.37 1.55 -16.57
N ALA A 33 -1.84 2.34 -17.48
CA ALA A 33 -0.62 1.98 -18.21
C ALA A 33 0.63 2.13 -17.34
N ALA A 34 1.72 1.46 -17.71
CA ALA A 34 3.01 1.67 -17.07
C ALA A 34 3.50 3.12 -17.27
N GLY A 35 3.96 3.77 -16.21
CA GLY A 35 4.43 5.16 -16.21
C GLY A 35 3.31 6.21 -16.16
N GLU A 36 2.04 5.80 -16.09
CA GLU A 36 0.91 6.72 -16.00
C GLU A 36 0.73 7.23 -14.56
N THR A 37 0.42 8.52 -14.41
CA THR A 37 0.00 9.13 -13.15
C THR A 37 -1.51 9.37 -13.18
N VAL A 38 -2.21 8.80 -12.21
CA VAL A 38 -3.67 8.84 -12.13
C VAL A 38 -4.14 9.45 -10.81
N GLY A 39 -5.06 10.41 -10.88
CA GLY A 39 -5.77 10.96 -9.73
C GLY A 39 -7.17 10.37 -9.59
N ILE A 40 -7.53 9.89 -8.39
CA ILE A 40 -8.88 9.43 -8.05
C ILE A 40 -9.59 10.52 -7.29
N VAL A 41 -10.65 11.09 -7.89
CA VAL A 41 -11.43 12.20 -7.32
C VAL A 41 -12.87 11.77 -7.04
N GLY A 42 -13.52 12.42 -6.09
CA GLY A 42 -14.92 12.14 -5.73
C GLY A 42 -15.23 12.56 -4.30
N PRO A 43 -16.51 12.56 -3.91
CA PRO A 43 -16.95 12.94 -2.57
C PRO A 43 -16.40 11.99 -1.49
N SER A 44 -16.46 12.43 -0.23
CA SER A 44 -16.13 11.55 0.91
C SER A 44 -17.06 10.34 0.93
N GLY A 45 -16.54 9.16 1.26
CA GLY A 45 -17.31 7.92 1.29
C GLY A 45 -17.57 7.27 -0.07
N SER A 46 -17.07 7.81 -1.19
CA SER A 46 -17.28 7.23 -2.53
C SER A 46 -16.44 5.99 -2.86
N GLY A 47 -15.69 5.45 -1.89
CA GLY A 47 -14.91 4.22 -2.08
C GLY A 47 -13.48 4.41 -2.61
N LYS A 48 -12.97 5.65 -2.72
CA LYS A 48 -11.61 5.94 -3.25
C LYS A 48 -10.51 5.20 -2.48
N SER A 49 -10.51 5.33 -1.15
CA SER A 49 -9.52 4.64 -0.30
C SER A 49 -9.67 3.12 -0.38
N THR A 50 -10.91 2.62 -0.43
CA THR A 50 -11.19 1.19 -0.60
C THR A 50 -10.66 0.67 -1.93
N LEU A 51 -10.82 1.43 -3.01
CA LEU A 51 -10.26 1.08 -4.32
C LEU A 51 -8.72 1.02 -4.27
N LEU A 52 -8.08 1.99 -3.60
CA LEU A 52 -6.62 1.96 -3.40
C LEU A 52 -6.18 0.76 -2.55
N MET A 53 -6.94 0.39 -1.51
CA MET A 53 -6.66 -0.81 -0.70
C MET A 53 -6.76 -2.09 -1.52
N VAL A 54 -7.75 -2.21 -2.41
CA VAL A 54 -7.90 -3.34 -3.35
C VAL A 54 -6.71 -3.39 -4.31
N ILE A 55 -6.34 -2.26 -4.93
CA ILE A 55 -5.16 -2.16 -5.80
C ILE A 55 -3.89 -2.50 -5.03
N GLY A 56 -3.78 -2.04 -3.78
CA GLY A 56 -2.67 -2.34 -2.89
C GLY A 56 -2.60 -3.79 -2.40
N GLY A 57 -3.61 -4.63 -2.69
CA GLY A 57 -3.70 -6.00 -2.18
C GLY A 57 -3.89 -6.06 -0.65
N LEU A 58 -4.51 -5.05 -0.07
CA LEU A 58 -4.85 -4.96 1.36
C LEU A 58 -6.31 -5.32 1.64
N GLU A 59 -7.16 -5.30 0.61
CA GLU A 59 -8.55 -5.71 0.67
C GLU A 59 -8.84 -6.76 -0.39
N ARG A 60 -9.67 -7.76 -0.03
CA ARG A 60 -10.14 -8.80 -0.94
C ARG A 60 -11.45 -8.37 -1.60
N ILE A 61 -11.60 -8.69 -2.86
CA ILE A 61 -12.81 -8.40 -3.63
C ILE A 61 -13.83 -9.54 -3.49
N ASP A 62 -15.13 -9.19 -3.59
CA ASP A 62 -16.22 -10.18 -3.64
C ASP A 62 -16.36 -10.79 -5.04
N ALA A 63 -16.11 -9.98 -6.09
CA ALA A 63 -16.24 -10.41 -7.49
C ALA A 63 -15.34 -9.58 -8.40
N GLY A 64 -15.09 -10.09 -9.60
CA GLY A 64 -14.25 -9.46 -10.62
C GLY A 64 -12.81 -9.96 -10.59
N SER A 65 -11.90 -9.18 -11.19
CA SER A 65 -10.49 -9.53 -11.22
C SER A 65 -9.58 -8.32 -10.99
N VAL A 66 -8.45 -8.58 -10.30
CA VAL A 66 -7.39 -7.59 -10.04
C VAL A 66 -6.07 -8.15 -10.55
N ARG A 67 -5.46 -7.41 -11.48
CA ARG A 67 -4.15 -7.74 -12.03
C ARG A 67 -3.21 -6.56 -11.87
N ILE A 68 -2.04 -6.79 -11.28
CA ILE A 68 -1.00 -5.79 -11.03
C ILE A 68 0.31 -6.30 -11.65
N ALA A 69 0.98 -5.46 -12.43
CA ALA A 69 2.22 -5.80 -13.12
C ALA A 69 2.11 -7.17 -13.83
N GLY A 70 0.97 -7.44 -14.47
CA GLY A 70 0.68 -8.70 -15.16
C GLY A 70 0.31 -9.90 -14.28
N THR A 71 0.41 -9.77 -12.97
CA THR A 71 0.08 -10.85 -12.02
C THR A 71 -1.33 -10.69 -11.50
N THR A 72 -2.13 -11.75 -11.57
CA THR A 72 -3.45 -11.84 -10.92
C THR A 72 -3.23 -12.01 -9.41
N ILE A 73 -3.86 -11.16 -8.60
CA ILE A 73 -3.64 -11.16 -7.15
C ILE A 73 -4.87 -11.58 -6.33
N HIS A 74 -6.07 -11.46 -6.88
CA HIS A 74 -7.32 -11.72 -6.16
C HIS A 74 -7.57 -13.21 -5.85
N ASP A 75 -6.93 -14.13 -6.56
CA ASP A 75 -7.00 -15.58 -6.41
C ASP A 75 -5.92 -16.18 -5.50
N LYS A 76 -4.98 -15.36 -5.05
CA LYS A 76 -3.87 -15.77 -4.20
C LYS A 76 -4.27 -15.80 -2.72
N ASN A 77 -3.57 -16.63 -1.93
CA ASN A 77 -3.67 -16.57 -0.48
C ASN A 77 -2.98 -15.31 0.09
N GLU A 78 -3.22 -15.00 1.36
CA GLU A 78 -2.73 -13.79 2.01
C GLU A 78 -1.21 -13.67 2.00
N ASP A 79 -0.50 -14.77 2.25
CA ASP A 79 0.96 -14.79 2.29
C ASP A 79 1.54 -14.46 0.92
N ALA A 80 1.00 -15.08 -0.15
CA ALA A 80 1.44 -14.83 -1.51
C ALA A 80 1.12 -13.39 -1.98
N VAL A 81 -0.02 -12.81 -1.54
CA VAL A 81 -0.33 -11.40 -1.81
C VAL A 81 0.60 -10.49 -1.04
N ALA A 82 0.90 -10.79 0.23
CA ALA A 82 1.82 -9.99 1.05
C ALA A 82 3.25 -10.00 0.45
N GLU A 83 3.74 -11.16 0.03
CA GLU A 83 5.03 -11.27 -0.64
C GLU A 83 5.07 -10.51 -1.97
N PHE A 84 4.03 -10.64 -2.78
CA PHE A 84 3.90 -9.90 -4.04
C PHE A 84 3.87 -8.38 -3.80
N ARG A 85 3.07 -7.91 -2.83
CA ARG A 85 2.99 -6.50 -2.45
C ARG A 85 4.34 -5.95 -2.05
N GLY A 86 5.05 -6.63 -1.15
CA GLY A 86 6.37 -6.19 -0.67
C GLY A 86 7.42 -6.01 -1.78
N ARG A 87 7.24 -6.67 -2.94
CA ARG A 87 8.17 -6.58 -4.06
C ARG A 87 7.73 -5.63 -5.18
N ASN A 88 6.42 -5.35 -5.28
CA ASN A 88 5.87 -4.70 -6.48
C ASN A 88 5.07 -3.43 -6.19
N ILE A 89 4.69 -3.16 -4.94
CA ILE A 89 3.78 -2.07 -4.59
C ILE A 89 4.36 -1.25 -3.45
N GLY A 90 4.48 0.06 -3.62
CA GLY A 90 4.73 1.02 -2.54
C GLY A 90 3.43 1.73 -2.17
N ILE A 91 3.12 1.83 -0.88
CA ILE A 91 1.93 2.51 -0.38
C ILE A 91 2.35 3.61 0.59
N VAL A 92 1.89 4.84 0.34
CA VAL A 92 1.98 5.94 1.31
C VAL A 92 0.60 6.14 1.91
N PHE A 93 0.48 5.93 3.22
CA PHE A 93 -0.80 6.03 3.93
C PHE A 93 -1.05 7.47 4.41
N GLN A 94 -2.31 7.86 4.51
CA GLN A 94 -2.70 9.13 5.11
C GLN A 94 -2.38 9.20 6.61
N SER A 95 -2.50 8.07 7.32
CA SER A 95 -2.02 7.89 8.68
C SER A 95 -0.65 7.20 8.59
N PHE A 96 0.34 7.71 9.27
CA PHE A 96 1.75 7.32 9.07
C PHE A 96 2.03 5.84 9.35
N HIS A 97 1.23 5.18 10.22
CA HIS A 97 1.36 3.77 10.60
C HIS A 97 2.73 3.39 11.16
N LEU A 98 3.43 4.36 11.74
CA LEU A 98 4.70 4.12 12.41
C LEU A 98 4.48 3.34 13.71
N ILE A 99 5.43 2.49 14.05
CA ILE A 99 5.46 1.76 15.31
C ILE A 99 5.99 2.72 16.41
N PRO A 100 5.15 3.12 17.38
CA PRO A 100 5.49 4.24 18.27
C PRO A 100 6.71 3.99 19.16
N ASN A 101 7.00 2.72 19.48
CA ASN A 101 8.09 2.29 20.36
C ASN A 101 9.37 1.95 19.59
N MET A 102 9.43 2.26 18.31
CA MET A 102 10.61 2.11 17.47
C MET A 102 11.08 3.47 16.98
N THR A 103 12.38 3.65 16.89
CA THR A 103 13.01 4.83 16.32
C THR A 103 12.71 4.96 14.81
N ALA A 104 12.99 6.11 14.22
CA ALA A 104 12.86 6.31 12.77
C ALA A 104 13.66 5.26 11.98
N LEU A 105 14.90 4.98 12.42
CA LEU A 105 15.74 3.97 11.78
C LEU A 105 15.13 2.57 11.85
N GLU A 106 14.62 2.17 13.02
CA GLU A 106 13.99 0.86 13.22
C GLU A 106 12.70 0.74 12.41
N ASN A 107 11.85 1.77 12.38
CA ASN A 107 10.63 1.77 11.56
C ASN A 107 10.92 1.52 10.08
N VAL A 108 11.99 2.11 9.53
CA VAL A 108 12.38 1.91 8.13
C VAL A 108 13.08 0.57 7.92
N ALA A 109 13.80 0.05 8.94
CA ALA A 109 14.50 -1.22 8.85
C ALA A 109 13.57 -2.44 8.91
N VAL A 110 12.49 -2.40 9.71
CA VAL A 110 11.58 -3.53 9.95
C VAL A 110 11.09 -4.21 8.66
N PRO A 111 10.53 -3.51 7.64
CA PRO A 111 10.07 -4.17 6.44
C PRO A 111 11.21 -4.83 5.64
N LEU A 112 12.43 -4.30 5.73
CA LEU A 112 13.60 -4.86 5.07
C LEU A 112 14.08 -6.14 5.81
N GLU A 113 14.03 -6.14 7.15
CA GLU A 113 14.33 -7.33 7.96
C GLU A 113 13.31 -8.44 7.71
N LEU A 114 12.01 -8.10 7.66
CA LEU A 114 10.95 -9.06 7.33
C LEU A 114 11.10 -9.64 5.92
N ALA A 115 11.68 -8.89 4.99
CA ALA A 115 12.06 -9.37 3.66
C ALA A 115 13.37 -10.19 3.65
N GLY A 116 13.98 -10.45 4.82
CA GLY A 116 15.19 -11.27 4.97
C GLY A 116 16.49 -10.56 4.58
N ARG A 117 16.50 -9.22 4.48
CA ARG A 117 17.69 -8.45 4.14
C ARG A 117 18.65 -8.34 5.33
N ARG A 118 19.88 -8.75 5.13
CA ARG A 118 20.94 -8.66 6.16
C ARG A 118 21.50 -7.25 6.33
N ASP A 119 21.31 -6.39 5.33
CA ASP A 119 21.76 -5.00 5.27
C ASP A 119 20.64 -4.00 5.59
N ALA A 120 19.54 -4.45 6.22
CA ALA A 120 18.33 -3.67 6.47
C ALA A 120 18.63 -2.30 7.10
N PHE A 121 19.39 -2.25 8.17
CA PHE A 121 19.75 -1.00 8.86
C PHE A 121 20.65 -0.07 8.05
N GLU A 122 21.55 -0.63 7.24
CA GLU A 122 22.38 0.19 6.36
C GLU A 122 21.55 0.87 5.26
N VAL A 123 20.64 0.11 4.66
CA VAL A 123 19.70 0.63 3.67
C VAL A 123 18.74 1.64 4.29
N ALA A 124 18.15 1.32 5.44
CA ALA A 124 17.26 2.24 6.16
C ALA A 124 17.94 3.60 6.45
N ARG A 125 19.20 3.59 6.86
CA ARG A 125 19.96 4.82 7.09
C ARG A 125 20.16 5.63 5.83
N LYS A 126 20.45 4.98 4.69
CA LYS A 126 20.60 5.65 3.40
C LYS A 126 19.28 6.29 2.93
N GLU A 127 18.17 5.57 3.07
CA GLU A 127 16.84 6.05 2.67
C GLU A 127 16.42 7.25 3.53
N LEU A 128 16.60 7.19 4.85
CA LEU A 128 16.33 8.32 5.74
C LEU A 128 17.20 9.54 5.41
N ALA A 129 18.47 9.34 5.10
CA ALA A 129 19.34 10.43 4.67
C ALA A 129 18.88 11.03 3.33
N ALA A 130 18.41 10.22 2.40
CA ALA A 130 17.93 10.68 1.09
C ALA A 130 16.68 11.58 1.19
N VAL A 131 15.86 11.40 2.23
CA VAL A 131 14.70 12.26 2.50
C VAL A 131 14.99 13.36 3.55
N GLY A 132 16.27 13.58 3.91
CA GLY A 132 16.67 14.65 4.82
C GLY A 132 16.56 14.32 6.31
N LEU A 133 16.33 13.05 6.67
CA LEU A 133 16.18 12.59 8.05
C LEU A 133 17.44 11.92 8.62
N GLY A 134 18.60 12.14 8.03
CA GLY A 134 19.88 11.57 8.48
C GLY A 134 20.24 11.87 9.94
N GLU A 135 19.84 13.03 10.45
CA GLU A 135 20.04 13.45 11.85
C GLU A 135 18.89 13.02 12.80
N ARG A 136 17.88 12.32 12.27
CA ARG A 136 16.69 11.88 13.01
C ARG A 136 16.62 10.37 13.28
N LEU A 137 17.66 9.64 12.98
CA LEU A 137 17.70 8.18 13.02
C LEU A 137 17.23 7.58 14.36
N THR A 138 17.58 8.21 15.45
CA THR A 138 17.27 7.76 16.83
C THR A 138 16.02 8.38 17.44
N HIS A 139 15.33 9.26 16.71
CA HIS A 139 14.10 9.89 17.18
C HIS A 139 12.93 8.91 17.10
N TYR A 140 12.06 8.96 18.07
CA TYR A 140 10.79 8.24 18.08
C TYR A 140 9.73 9.02 17.28
N PRO A 141 8.67 8.36 16.78
CA PRO A 141 7.61 9.04 16.02
C PRO A 141 7.04 10.28 16.70
N GLY A 142 6.83 10.24 18.05
CA GLY A 142 6.34 11.38 18.80
C GLY A 142 7.27 12.59 18.87
N GLU A 143 8.53 12.44 18.48
CA GLU A 143 9.53 13.51 18.43
C GLU A 143 9.70 14.10 17.02
N LEU A 144 9.01 13.51 16.03
CA LEU A 144 9.03 13.93 14.64
C LEU A 144 7.79 14.78 14.31
N SER A 145 7.98 15.81 13.51
CA SER A 145 6.86 16.56 12.93
C SER A 145 6.02 15.69 11.99
N GLY A 146 4.77 16.09 11.72
CA GLY A 146 3.92 15.33 10.80
C GLY A 146 4.52 15.13 9.42
N GLY A 147 5.27 16.10 8.89
CA GLY A 147 5.97 15.96 7.62
C GLY A 147 7.17 15.00 7.68
N GLU A 148 7.86 14.93 8.83
CA GLU A 148 8.96 13.97 9.05
C GLU A 148 8.44 12.54 9.26
N GLN A 149 7.21 12.39 9.77
CA GLN A 149 6.56 11.09 9.92
C GLN A 149 5.99 10.53 8.61
N GLN A 150 5.63 11.40 7.63
CA GLN A 150 5.15 11.03 6.30
C GLN A 150 6.24 10.43 5.43
#